data_eef80651ad83f787213698322995dd08
#
_entry.id   eef80651ad83f787213698322995dd08
#
_cell.length_a   1.000
_cell.length_b   1.000
_cell.length_c   1.000
_cell.angle_alpha   90.00
_cell.angle_beta   90.00
_cell.angle_gamma   90.00
#
_symmetry.space_group_name_H-M   'P 1'
#
loop_
_entity.id
_entity.type
_entity.pdbx_description
1 polymer ?
#
loop_
_entity_poly.entity_id
_entity_poly.type
_entity_poly.pdbx_seq_one_letter_code
_entity_poly.pdbx_strand_id
1 'polypeptide(L)'
;GVESKDPAGCWKELSQLYVQAKACDLSVRSSAAGTAIGVYLERFDGRDKYNPSLRQLPCRWRGMAHAAMHGGPIGVLRAGSANAVHVDVHRAYLQALRAPMPVLGEYSDRKVGGWYTTDDNRWSVVRKLHGFVDASVRVTGPDDPAGLPPLPVHTWGGAMYARGTIRGCWLISEVRAAEERGEIEVLKINFFAFAPTVMPLFSDLADLFEALPQPLGKRL
;
A
#
# COMPACT_ATOMS: atom_id res chain seq x y z
N GLY A 1 8.14 -9.11 -16.96
CA GLY A 1 9.41 -8.78 -17.59
C GLY A 1 9.23 -8.70 -19.08
N VAL A 2 9.48 -7.54 -19.67
CA VAL A 2 9.56 -7.42 -21.12
C VAL A 2 10.93 -7.97 -21.49
N GLU A 3 10.99 -9.18 -22.00
CA GLU A 3 12.17 -9.64 -22.73
C GLU A 3 12.27 -8.82 -24.01
N SER A 4 12.98 -7.70 -23.98
CA SER A 4 13.34 -6.99 -25.19
C SER A 4 14.37 -7.84 -25.93
N LYS A 5 13.96 -8.48 -27.02
CA LYS A 5 14.84 -9.25 -27.90
C LYS A 5 15.75 -8.35 -28.73
N ASP A 6 15.59 -7.04 -28.67
CA ASP A 6 16.39 -6.04 -29.39
C ASP A 6 17.09 -5.08 -28.43
N PRO A 7 18.36 -5.32 -28.09
CA PRO A 7 19.13 -4.44 -27.21
C PRO A 7 19.26 -3.01 -27.75
N ALA A 8 19.36 -2.81 -29.07
CA ALA A 8 19.51 -1.49 -29.67
C ALA A 8 18.23 -0.66 -29.53
N GLY A 9 17.06 -1.28 -29.74
CA GLY A 9 15.76 -0.67 -29.47
C GLY A 9 15.58 -0.29 -28.00
N CYS A 10 16.02 -1.14 -27.09
CA CYS A 10 15.98 -0.87 -25.66
C CYS A 10 16.85 0.35 -25.28
N TRP A 11 18.07 0.45 -25.80
CA TRP A 11 18.93 1.61 -25.57
C TRP A 11 18.35 2.90 -26.13
N LYS A 12 17.76 2.88 -27.30
CA LYS A 12 17.10 4.04 -27.91
C LYS A 12 15.95 4.53 -27.02
N GLU A 13 15.13 3.63 -26.53
CA GLU A 13 14.01 3.96 -25.65
C GLU A 13 14.48 4.54 -24.31
N LEU A 14 15.47 3.92 -23.66
CA LEU A 14 16.06 4.42 -22.43
C LEU A 14 16.68 5.82 -22.60
N SER A 15 17.37 6.04 -23.73
CA SER A 15 17.95 7.36 -24.04
C SER A 15 16.87 8.43 -24.19
N GLN A 16 15.75 8.10 -24.85
CA GLN A 16 14.62 9.03 -24.98
C GLN A 16 13.99 9.35 -23.62
N LEU A 17 13.78 8.34 -22.76
CA LEU A 17 13.27 8.54 -21.40
C LEU A 17 14.21 9.40 -20.57
N TYR A 18 15.51 9.20 -20.68
CA TYR A 18 16.50 10.02 -19.99
C TYR A 18 16.43 11.49 -20.44
N VAL A 19 16.38 11.74 -21.76
CA VAL A 19 16.24 13.10 -22.30
C VAL A 19 14.95 13.77 -21.82
N GLN A 20 13.82 13.05 -21.84
CA GLN A 20 12.54 13.57 -21.34
C GLN A 20 12.61 13.89 -19.84
N ALA A 21 13.20 13.01 -19.04
CA ALA A 21 13.36 13.25 -17.61
C ALA A 21 14.22 14.49 -17.33
N LYS A 22 15.32 14.66 -18.05
CA LYS A 22 16.17 15.86 -17.97
C LYS A 22 15.43 17.14 -18.38
N ALA A 23 14.62 17.07 -19.44
CA ALA A 23 13.81 18.21 -19.87
C ALA A 23 12.76 18.61 -18.80
N CYS A 24 12.33 17.66 -17.96
CA CYS A 24 11.44 17.90 -16.83
C CYS A 24 12.20 18.19 -15.51
N ASP A 25 13.51 18.38 -15.56
CA ASP A 25 14.38 18.61 -14.40
C ASP A 25 14.23 17.51 -13.33
N LEU A 26 14.21 16.27 -13.78
CA LEU A 26 14.14 15.11 -12.89
C LEU A 26 15.51 14.43 -12.76
N SER A 27 15.90 14.15 -11.53
CA SER A 27 17.11 13.35 -11.23
C SER A 27 16.82 11.86 -11.45
N VAL A 28 17.32 11.32 -12.56
CA VAL A 28 17.14 9.89 -12.91
C VAL A 28 18.05 9.01 -12.05
N ARG A 29 17.49 8.00 -11.40
CA ARG A 29 18.19 6.99 -10.61
C ARG A 29 18.15 5.62 -11.31
N SER A 30 18.79 4.63 -10.71
CA SER A 30 18.93 3.28 -11.29
C SER A 30 17.61 2.51 -11.46
N SER A 31 16.52 2.96 -10.87
CA SER A 31 15.19 2.37 -11.01
C SER A 31 14.10 3.44 -11.05
N ALA A 32 12.94 3.10 -11.62
CA ALA A 32 11.77 3.96 -11.63
C ALA A 32 11.34 4.36 -10.22
N ALA A 33 11.24 3.38 -9.31
CA ALA A 33 10.91 3.63 -7.91
C ALA A 33 11.95 4.53 -7.21
N GLY A 34 13.25 4.30 -7.47
CA GLY A 34 14.32 5.16 -6.95
C GLY A 34 14.23 6.58 -7.47
N THR A 35 13.86 6.76 -8.75
CA THR A 35 13.65 8.07 -9.36
C THR A 35 12.44 8.77 -8.73
N ALA A 36 11.31 8.07 -8.57
CA ALA A 36 10.11 8.62 -7.94
C ALA A 36 10.37 9.07 -6.49
N ILE A 37 11.06 8.25 -5.70
CA ILE A 37 11.47 8.60 -4.34
C ILE A 37 12.43 9.80 -4.35
N GLY A 38 13.38 9.86 -5.30
CA GLY A 38 14.29 11.00 -5.44
C GLY A 38 13.55 12.30 -5.70
N VAL A 39 12.63 12.30 -6.66
CA VAL A 39 11.78 13.45 -6.97
C VAL A 39 10.97 13.90 -5.75
N TYR A 40 10.37 12.96 -5.02
CA TYR A 40 9.64 13.27 -3.80
C TYR A 40 10.53 13.95 -2.74
N LEU A 41 11.71 13.40 -2.50
CA LEU A 41 12.63 13.94 -1.51
C LEU A 41 13.20 15.30 -1.90
N GLU A 42 13.44 15.56 -3.20
CA GLU A 42 14.04 16.78 -3.71
C GLU A 42 13.01 17.93 -3.83
N ARG A 43 11.82 17.64 -4.33
CA ARG A 43 10.81 18.66 -4.64
C ARG A 43 9.80 18.93 -3.53
N PHE A 44 9.51 17.95 -2.71
CA PHE A 44 8.46 18.06 -1.71
C PHE A 44 9.00 18.11 -0.28
N ASP A 45 10.31 18.31 -0.12
CA ASP A 45 10.97 18.39 1.20
C ASP A 45 10.56 17.21 2.11
N GLY A 46 10.44 16.04 1.46
CA GLY A 46 9.88 14.83 2.09
C GLY A 46 10.75 14.22 3.16
N ARG A 47 11.95 14.79 3.41
CA ARG A 47 12.90 14.20 4.35
C ARG A 47 12.44 14.26 5.79
N ASP A 48 11.77 15.32 6.20
CA ASP A 48 11.53 15.60 7.61
C ASP A 48 10.05 15.73 7.99
N LYS A 49 9.15 15.99 7.04
CA LYS A 49 7.76 16.33 7.37
C LYS A 49 6.83 15.13 7.49
N TYR A 50 7.02 14.08 6.66
CA TYR A 50 5.96 13.07 6.48
C TYR A 50 6.39 11.64 6.75
N ASN A 51 7.69 11.36 6.87
CA ASN A 51 8.17 10.00 6.96
C ASN A 51 9.29 9.85 7.98
N PRO A 52 8.96 9.76 9.27
CA PRO A 52 9.90 9.16 10.18
C PRO A 52 10.19 7.77 9.61
N SER A 53 11.45 7.44 9.41
CA SER A 53 11.80 6.11 8.93
C SER A 53 11.08 5.07 9.81
N LEU A 54 10.66 3.94 9.25
CA LEU A 54 10.07 2.85 10.04
C LEU A 54 10.94 2.46 11.25
N ARG A 55 12.23 2.80 11.23
CA ARG A 55 13.16 2.62 12.35
C ARG A 55 12.85 3.49 13.56
N GLN A 56 12.18 4.61 13.39
CA GLN A 56 11.76 5.51 14.49
C GLN A 56 10.47 5.06 15.18
N LEU A 57 9.72 4.13 14.58
CA LEU A 57 8.56 3.55 15.22
C LEU A 57 8.98 2.62 16.38
N PRO A 58 8.26 2.63 17.50
CA PRO A 58 8.43 1.63 18.55
C PRO A 58 8.42 0.21 17.95
N CYS A 59 9.26 -0.69 18.48
CA CYS A 59 9.45 -2.04 17.92
C CYS A 59 8.14 -2.79 17.70
N ARG A 60 7.18 -2.67 18.63
CA ARG A 60 5.86 -3.31 18.53
C ARG A 60 5.07 -2.80 17.32
N TRP A 61 5.02 -1.49 17.10
CA TRP A 61 4.28 -0.90 15.97
C TRP A 61 4.95 -1.18 14.65
N ARG A 62 6.28 -1.18 14.62
CA ARG A 62 7.04 -1.62 13.44
C ARG A 62 6.74 -3.07 13.08
N GLY A 63 6.71 -3.95 14.07
CA GLY A 63 6.31 -5.35 13.87
C GLY A 63 4.89 -5.48 13.30
N MET A 64 3.94 -4.70 13.80
CA MET A 64 2.57 -4.66 13.25
C MET A 64 2.53 -4.15 11.82
N ALA A 65 3.25 -3.07 11.52
CA ALA A 65 3.32 -2.53 10.16
C ALA A 65 3.88 -3.58 9.18
N HIS A 66 4.96 -4.28 9.54
CA HIS A 66 5.50 -5.37 8.73
C HIS A 66 4.53 -6.54 8.58
N ALA A 67 3.85 -6.93 9.66
CA ALA A 67 2.87 -8.01 9.63
C ALA A 67 1.63 -7.68 8.80
N ALA A 68 1.27 -6.39 8.68
CA ALA A 68 0.15 -5.91 7.88
C ALA A 68 0.53 -5.61 6.41
N MET A 69 1.81 -5.65 6.06
CA MET A 69 2.25 -5.49 4.67
C MET A 69 2.06 -6.80 3.91
N HIS A 70 0.97 -6.91 3.18
CA HIS A 70 0.68 -8.06 2.33
C HIS A 70 0.86 -7.68 0.86
N GLY A 71 1.59 -8.49 0.10
CA GLY A 71 1.57 -8.45 -1.36
C GLY A 71 0.21 -8.92 -1.88
N GLY A 72 -0.18 -8.46 -3.08
CA GLY A 72 -1.35 -9.00 -3.75
C GLY A 72 -1.19 -10.51 -3.98
N PRO A 73 -2.29 -11.29 -3.92
CA PRO A 73 -2.23 -12.73 -4.20
C PRO A 73 -1.83 -12.96 -5.66
N ILE A 74 -0.85 -13.83 -5.87
CA ILE A 74 -0.47 -14.29 -7.19
C ILE A 74 -0.70 -15.79 -7.24
N GLY A 75 -1.62 -16.22 -8.10
CA GLY A 75 -1.91 -17.64 -8.22
C GLY A 75 -2.93 -17.95 -9.30
N VAL A 76 -3.11 -19.22 -9.58
CA VAL A 76 -4.13 -19.74 -10.48
C VAL A 76 -5.29 -20.28 -9.62
N LEU A 77 -6.41 -19.57 -9.65
CA LEU A 77 -7.62 -20.00 -8.90
C LEU A 77 -8.34 -21.14 -9.60
N ARG A 78 -8.28 -21.20 -10.94
CA ARG A 78 -8.80 -22.28 -11.77
C ARG A 78 -7.81 -22.63 -12.85
N ALA A 79 -7.42 -23.88 -12.92
CA ALA A 79 -6.64 -24.40 -14.04
C ALA A 79 -7.58 -24.70 -15.23
N GLY A 80 -7.15 -24.42 -16.45
CA GLY A 80 -7.89 -24.72 -17.69
C GLY A 80 -7.78 -23.62 -18.75
N SER A 81 -8.46 -23.80 -19.87
CA SER A 81 -8.62 -22.82 -20.92
C SER A 81 -9.99 -22.16 -20.81
N ALA A 82 -10.03 -20.83 -20.88
CA ALA A 82 -11.27 -20.08 -20.94
C ALA A 82 -11.10 -18.83 -21.80
N ASN A 83 -12.20 -18.32 -22.37
CA ASN A 83 -12.22 -16.97 -22.89
C ASN A 83 -12.16 -16.01 -21.72
N ALA A 84 -11.08 -15.23 -21.62
CA ALA A 84 -10.87 -14.29 -20.55
C ALA A 84 -10.75 -12.85 -21.09
N VAL A 85 -11.26 -11.90 -20.32
CA VAL A 85 -11.03 -10.47 -20.53
C VAL A 85 -9.99 -10.02 -19.54
N HIS A 86 -8.89 -9.46 -20.04
CA HIS A 86 -7.90 -8.82 -19.20
C HIS A 86 -8.38 -7.40 -18.83
N VAL A 87 -8.52 -7.15 -17.54
CA VAL A 87 -8.91 -5.83 -17.01
C VAL A 87 -7.78 -5.30 -16.16
N ASP A 88 -7.33 -4.09 -16.47
CA ASP A 88 -6.32 -3.38 -15.69
C ASP A 88 -6.88 -2.03 -15.22
N VAL A 89 -6.51 -1.64 -14.00
CA VAL A 89 -6.93 -0.34 -13.45
C VAL A 89 -5.99 0.74 -13.98
N HIS A 90 -6.55 1.63 -14.80
CA HIS A 90 -5.77 2.73 -15.36
C HIS A 90 -5.16 3.60 -14.26
N ARG A 91 -3.82 3.72 -14.29
CA ARG A 91 -3.04 4.53 -13.34
C ARG A 91 -3.34 4.19 -11.86
N ALA A 92 -3.49 2.91 -11.52
CA ALA A 92 -3.83 2.44 -10.17
C ALA A 92 -2.91 3.04 -9.09
N TYR A 93 -1.62 3.12 -9.33
CA TYR A 93 -0.64 3.68 -8.38
C TYR A 93 -0.85 5.19 -8.15
N LEU A 94 -1.17 5.98 -9.18
CA LEU A 94 -1.44 7.41 -9.03
C LEU A 94 -2.71 7.64 -8.22
N GLN A 95 -3.74 6.83 -8.43
CA GLN A 95 -4.95 6.89 -7.62
C GLN A 95 -4.68 6.52 -6.16
N ALA A 96 -3.84 5.50 -5.92
CA ALA A 96 -3.43 5.13 -4.57
C ALA A 96 -2.62 6.24 -3.87
N LEU A 97 -1.76 6.97 -4.59
CA LEU A 97 -1.01 8.10 -4.03
C LEU A 97 -1.91 9.27 -3.60
N ARG A 98 -3.08 9.43 -4.22
CA ARG A 98 -4.07 10.45 -3.82
C ARG A 98 -4.91 10.05 -2.61
N ALA A 99 -4.86 8.80 -2.21
CA ALA A 99 -5.62 8.33 -1.06
C ALA A 99 -5.10 8.97 0.24
N PRO A 100 -5.98 9.32 1.18
CA PRO A 100 -5.56 9.77 2.50
C PRO A 100 -4.75 8.69 3.22
N MET A 101 -3.60 9.10 3.76
CA MET A 101 -2.68 8.22 4.49
C MET A 101 -2.46 8.71 5.91
N PRO A 102 -2.19 7.83 6.87
CA PRO A 102 -1.84 8.21 8.23
C PRO A 102 -0.56 9.06 8.26
N VAL A 103 -0.60 10.19 8.97
CA VAL A 103 0.57 11.03 9.21
C VAL A 103 1.37 10.45 10.36
N LEU A 104 2.60 10.01 10.09
CA LEU A 104 3.44 9.29 11.04
C LEU A 104 4.43 10.20 11.78
N GLY A 105 4.71 11.37 11.23
CA GLY A 105 5.69 12.32 11.76
C GLY A 105 5.06 13.55 12.40
N GLU A 106 5.91 14.39 12.97
CA GLU A 106 5.51 15.74 13.39
C GLU A 106 5.21 16.56 12.13
N TYR A 107 3.97 17.04 12.03
CA TYR A 107 3.55 17.92 10.95
C TYR A 107 3.51 19.34 11.47
N SER A 108 4.46 20.16 11.02
CA SER A 108 4.63 21.56 11.46
C SER A 108 4.80 21.71 12.98
N ASP A 109 4.77 22.92 13.48
CA ASP A 109 4.95 23.30 14.91
C ASP A 109 3.89 22.70 15.86
N ARG A 110 2.96 21.90 15.38
CA ARG A 110 1.81 21.39 16.14
C ARG A 110 1.91 19.91 16.36
N LYS A 111 2.93 19.20 16.54
CA LYS A 111 3.00 17.76 16.91
C LYS A 111 1.72 16.96 16.57
N VAL A 112 1.25 17.04 15.32
CA VAL A 112 -0.05 16.52 14.91
C VAL A 112 0.05 15.07 14.41
N GLY A 113 1.26 14.56 14.25
CA GLY A 113 1.52 13.19 13.81
C GLY A 113 1.85 12.27 14.96
N GLY A 114 1.86 10.98 14.69
CA GLY A 114 2.27 9.95 15.63
C GLY A 114 1.31 8.78 15.68
N TRP A 115 1.73 7.77 16.42
CA TRP A 115 0.95 6.57 16.66
C TRP A 115 0.47 6.52 18.08
N TYR A 116 -0.79 6.14 18.25
CA TYR A 116 -1.47 6.07 19.55
C TYR A 116 -2.13 4.71 19.72
N THR A 117 -2.38 4.36 20.97
CA THR A 117 -3.27 3.26 21.35
C THR A 117 -4.11 3.73 22.54
N THR A 118 -5.27 3.13 22.73
CA THR A 118 -6.14 3.39 23.89
C THR A 118 -6.57 2.07 24.50
N ASP A 119 -7.12 2.10 25.72
CA ASP A 119 -7.64 0.91 26.38
C ASP A 119 -9.01 0.50 25.82
N ASP A 120 -9.69 1.38 25.08
CA ASP A 120 -10.96 1.05 24.44
C ASP A 120 -10.74 0.25 23.17
N ASN A 121 -10.74 -1.07 23.31
CA ASN A 121 -10.52 -2.04 22.24
C ASN A 121 -11.83 -2.58 21.63
N ARG A 122 -12.98 -1.91 21.84
CA ARG A 122 -14.23 -2.28 21.18
C ARG A 122 -14.14 -2.04 19.68
N TRP A 123 -14.50 -3.04 18.90
CA TRP A 123 -14.43 -2.91 17.43
C TRP A 123 -15.25 -1.74 16.88
N SER A 124 -16.40 -1.44 17.47
CA SER A 124 -17.22 -0.29 17.09
C SER A 124 -16.50 1.07 17.20
N VAL A 125 -15.47 1.17 18.03
CA VAL A 125 -14.59 2.34 18.16
C VAL A 125 -13.40 2.22 17.21
N VAL A 126 -12.67 1.11 17.28
CA VAL A 126 -11.45 0.87 16.51
C VAL A 126 -11.69 0.95 15.01
N ARG A 127 -12.81 0.44 14.50
CA ARG A 127 -13.15 0.46 13.06
C ARG A 127 -13.21 1.85 12.42
N LYS A 128 -13.34 2.91 13.23
CA LYS A 128 -13.39 4.31 12.77
C LYS A 128 -12.01 4.95 12.64
N LEU A 129 -10.97 4.28 13.13
CA LEU A 129 -9.61 4.78 13.18
C LEU A 129 -8.84 4.39 11.91
N HIS A 130 -7.68 5.01 11.72
CA HIS A 130 -6.74 4.72 10.64
C HIS A 130 -5.43 4.19 11.22
N GLY A 131 -5.09 2.96 10.91
CA GLY A 131 -3.90 2.33 11.47
C GLY A 131 -3.90 0.82 11.32
N PHE A 132 -3.28 0.14 12.28
CA PHE A 132 -3.11 -1.31 12.30
C PHE A 132 -3.87 -1.94 13.46
N VAL A 133 -4.34 -3.14 13.26
CA VAL A 133 -5.03 -3.94 14.27
C VAL A 133 -4.51 -5.37 14.29
N ASP A 134 -4.17 -5.88 15.48
CA ASP A 134 -4.00 -7.30 15.76
C ASP A 134 -5.35 -7.81 16.27
N ALA A 135 -6.01 -8.61 15.47
CA ALA A 135 -7.35 -9.10 15.75
C ALA A 135 -7.48 -10.61 15.52
N SER A 136 -8.46 -11.18 16.19
CA SER A 136 -9.00 -12.51 15.86
C SER A 136 -10.32 -12.31 15.14
N VAL A 137 -10.44 -12.90 13.96
CA VAL A 137 -11.62 -12.80 13.10
C VAL A 137 -12.09 -14.19 12.69
N ARG A 138 -13.39 -14.33 12.44
CA ARG A 138 -13.98 -15.50 11.79
C ARG A 138 -14.29 -15.14 10.34
N VAL A 139 -13.74 -15.89 9.40
CA VAL A 139 -14.08 -15.78 7.99
C VAL A 139 -15.41 -16.46 7.75
N THR A 140 -16.44 -15.67 7.43
CA THR A 140 -17.85 -16.11 7.27
C THR A 140 -18.33 -16.08 5.82
N GLY A 141 -17.53 -15.54 4.91
CA GLY A 141 -17.88 -15.35 3.51
C GLY A 141 -18.34 -16.64 2.81
N PRO A 142 -19.00 -16.52 1.67
CA PRO A 142 -19.58 -17.65 0.97
C PRO A 142 -18.53 -18.72 0.69
N ASP A 143 -18.94 -19.97 0.76
CA ASP A 143 -18.13 -21.14 0.40
C ASP A 143 -17.87 -21.20 -1.11
N ASP A 144 -17.53 -20.07 -1.72
CA ASP A 144 -17.06 -20.05 -3.09
C ASP A 144 -15.64 -20.63 -3.14
N PRO A 145 -15.47 -21.85 -3.67
CA PRO A 145 -14.15 -22.46 -3.76
C PRO A 145 -13.20 -21.68 -4.68
N ALA A 146 -13.73 -20.77 -5.50
CA ALA A 146 -12.95 -19.89 -6.37
C ALA A 146 -12.63 -18.54 -5.72
N GLY A 147 -13.26 -18.20 -4.59
CA GLY A 147 -13.01 -16.97 -3.85
C GLY A 147 -11.84 -17.11 -2.88
N LEU A 148 -10.92 -16.15 -2.90
CA LEU A 148 -9.90 -16.04 -1.84
C LEU A 148 -10.53 -15.40 -0.60
N PRO A 149 -10.24 -15.92 0.60
CA PRO A 149 -10.58 -15.24 1.84
C PRO A 149 -9.99 -13.80 1.86
N PRO A 150 -10.70 -12.85 2.48
CA PRO A 150 -10.39 -11.43 2.35
C PRO A 150 -9.11 -10.99 3.06
N LEU A 151 -8.69 -11.73 4.09
CA LEU A 151 -7.59 -11.34 4.96
C LEU A 151 -6.48 -12.39 4.94
N PRO A 152 -5.28 -12.02 4.44
CA PRO A 152 -4.12 -12.91 4.48
C PRO A 152 -3.49 -12.96 5.88
N VAL A 153 -2.87 -14.08 6.20
CA VAL A 153 -2.05 -14.26 7.40
C VAL A 153 -0.62 -14.59 6.96
N HIS A 154 0.36 -13.90 7.53
CA HIS A 154 1.77 -14.21 7.27
C HIS A 154 2.18 -15.53 7.88
N THR A 155 2.84 -16.35 7.07
CA THR A 155 3.49 -17.59 7.49
C THR A 155 4.95 -17.58 7.01
N TRP A 156 5.74 -18.57 7.44
CA TRP A 156 7.11 -18.75 6.95
C TRP A 156 7.18 -18.94 5.42
N GLY A 157 6.13 -19.46 4.81
CA GLY A 157 6.02 -19.69 3.36
C GLY A 157 5.43 -18.53 2.58
N GLY A 158 5.10 -17.41 3.23
CA GLY A 158 4.43 -16.27 2.60
C GLY A 158 3.03 -16.00 3.13
N ALA A 159 2.23 -15.26 2.38
CA ALA A 159 0.86 -14.96 2.73
C ALA A 159 -0.05 -16.19 2.49
N MET A 160 -0.81 -16.56 3.51
CA MET A 160 -1.80 -17.64 3.46
C MET A 160 -3.20 -17.05 3.63
N TYR A 161 -4.13 -17.49 2.80
CA TYR A 161 -5.54 -17.11 2.85
C TYR A 161 -6.36 -18.26 3.45
N ALA A 162 -6.64 -18.18 4.75
CA ALA A 162 -7.31 -19.24 5.50
C ALA A 162 -8.78 -18.91 5.76
N ARG A 163 -9.60 -19.97 5.87
CA ARG A 163 -11.00 -19.90 6.31
C ARG A 163 -11.11 -20.27 7.79
N GLY A 164 -12.24 -19.96 8.39
CA GLY A 164 -12.50 -20.21 9.80
C GLY A 164 -11.97 -19.10 10.71
N THR A 165 -11.58 -19.45 11.93
CA THR A 165 -11.07 -18.49 12.89
C THR A 165 -9.57 -18.30 12.71
N ILE A 166 -9.18 -17.07 12.37
CA ILE A 166 -7.78 -16.69 12.15
C ILE A 166 -7.40 -15.51 13.06
N ARG A 167 -6.11 -15.40 13.34
CA ARG A 167 -5.53 -14.24 14.00
C ARG A 167 -4.43 -13.65 13.13
N GLY A 168 -4.40 -12.33 13.01
CA GLY A 168 -3.37 -11.65 12.24
C GLY A 168 -3.32 -10.18 12.56
N CYS A 169 -2.40 -9.51 11.89
CA CYS A 169 -2.28 -8.06 11.91
C CYS A 169 -2.60 -7.52 10.51
N TRP A 170 -3.52 -6.57 10.45
CA TRP A 170 -4.01 -5.98 9.21
C TRP A 170 -4.17 -4.47 9.35
N LEU A 171 -4.37 -3.78 8.24
CA LEU A 171 -4.88 -2.42 8.28
C LEU A 171 -6.33 -2.42 8.82
N ILE A 172 -6.66 -1.46 9.66
CA ILE A 172 -8.05 -1.30 10.17
C ILE A 172 -9.03 -1.16 9.02
N SER A 173 -8.65 -0.46 7.94
CA SER A 173 -9.45 -0.30 6.73
C SER A 173 -9.74 -1.62 6.00
N GLU A 174 -8.78 -2.55 5.97
CA GLU A 174 -8.98 -3.87 5.34
C GLU A 174 -9.98 -4.71 6.11
N VAL A 175 -9.81 -4.76 7.45
CA VAL A 175 -10.75 -5.48 8.33
C VAL A 175 -12.16 -4.90 8.22
N ARG A 176 -12.27 -3.57 8.24
CA ARG A 176 -13.55 -2.88 8.08
C ARG A 176 -14.21 -3.20 6.75
N ALA A 177 -13.46 -3.10 5.65
CA ALA A 177 -13.99 -3.40 4.32
C ALA A 177 -14.45 -4.85 4.17
N ALA A 178 -13.73 -5.81 4.75
CA ALA A 178 -14.12 -7.21 4.74
C ALA A 178 -15.38 -7.47 5.60
N GLU A 179 -15.51 -6.80 6.74
CA GLU A 179 -16.71 -6.86 7.58
C GLU A 179 -17.93 -6.25 6.88
N GLU A 180 -17.77 -5.09 6.24
CA GLU A 180 -18.85 -4.39 5.50
C GLU A 180 -19.38 -5.22 4.32
N ARG A 181 -18.54 -6.07 3.73
CA ARG A 181 -18.96 -7.05 2.71
C ARG A 181 -19.57 -8.31 3.29
N GLY A 182 -19.62 -8.46 4.62
CA GLY A 182 -20.13 -9.66 5.27
C GLY A 182 -19.21 -10.88 5.16
N GLU A 183 -17.92 -10.67 4.84
CA GLU A 183 -16.95 -11.75 4.62
C GLU A 183 -16.29 -12.23 5.93
N ILE A 184 -16.33 -11.39 6.96
CA ILE A 184 -15.75 -11.70 8.28
C ILE A 184 -16.63 -11.22 9.43
N GLU A 185 -16.40 -11.80 10.60
CA GLU A 185 -16.87 -11.34 11.90
C GLU A 185 -15.63 -11.06 12.77
N VAL A 186 -15.55 -9.87 13.37
CA VAL A 186 -14.47 -9.52 14.29
C VAL A 186 -14.80 -10.08 15.68
N LEU A 187 -14.04 -11.06 16.15
CA LEU A 187 -14.26 -11.75 17.43
C LEU A 187 -13.57 -11.01 18.59
N LYS A 188 -12.36 -10.52 18.37
CA LYS A 188 -11.55 -9.90 19.43
C LYS A 188 -10.48 -8.99 18.84
N ILE A 189 -10.31 -7.82 19.44
CA ILE A 189 -9.15 -6.96 19.25
C ILE A 189 -8.13 -7.27 20.35
N ASN A 190 -6.94 -7.65 19.95
CA ASN A 190 -5.85 -7.96 20.88
C ASN A 190 -5.00 -6.70 21.12
N PHE A 191 -4.77 -5.93 20.08
CA PHE A 191 -4.06 -4.66 20.13
C PHE A 191 -4.33 -3.85 18.86
N PHE A 192 -4.20 -2.54 18.95
CA PHE A 192 -4.23 -1.68 17.77
C PHE A 192 -3.32 -0.46 17.98
N ALA A 193 -2.91 0.13 16.86
CA ALA A 193 -2.20 1.38 16.81
C ALA A 193 -2.79 2.24 15.70
N PHE A 194 -3.05 3.50 15.98
CA PHE A 194 -3.68 4.41 15.04
C PHE A 194 -2.98 5.76 14.95
N ALA A 195 -3.11 6.41 13.81
CA ALA A 195 -2.73 7.81 13.62
C ALA A 195 -3.99 8.68 13.68
N PRO A 196 -4.02 9.72 14.50
CA PRO A 196 -5.18 10.58 14.65
C PRO A 196 -5.39 11.49 13.44
N THR A 197 -4.32 11.71 12.66
CA THR A 197 -4.34 12.59 11.50
C THR A 197 -4.13 11.79 10.22
N VAL A 198 -4.98 12.05 9.23
CA VAL A 198 -4.94 11.43 7.90
C VAL A 198 -4.93 12.55 6.87
N MET A 199 -4.03 12.48 5.90
CA MET A 199 -3.88 13.49 4.86
C MET A 199 -3.52 12.84 3.52
N PRO A 200 -3.85 13.46 2.38
CA PRO A 200 -3.42 13.02 1.05
C PRO A 200 -1.95 13.43 0.80
N LEU A 201 -1.02 12.80 1.51
CA LEU A 201 0.39 13.18 1.58
C LEU A 201 1.11 13.22 0.23
N PHE A 202 0.67 12.43 -0.74
CA PHE A 202 1.33 12.26 -2.02
C PHE A 202 0.50 12.79 -3.21
N SER A 203 -0.54 13.59 -2.98
CA SER A 203 -1.36 14.15 -4.06
C SER A 203 -0.54 14.98 -5.03
N ASP A 204 0.31 15.88 -4.52
CA ASP A 204 1.14 16.74 -5.38
C ASP A 204 2.15 15.93 -6.21
N LEU A 205 2.67 14.82 -5.65
CA LEU A 205 3.52 13.90 -6.38
C LEU A 205 2.74 13.17 -7.48
N ALA A 206 1.52 12.74 -7.19
CA ALA A 206 0.64 12.12 -8.18
C ALA A 206 0.31 13.09 -9.32
N ASP A 207 0.03 14.36 -9.00
CA ASP A 207 -0.26 15.41 -9.98
C ASP A 207 0.97 15.71 -10.85
N LEU A 208 2.15 15.76 -10.24
CA LEU A 208 3.40 15.89 -10.99
C LEU A 208 3.58 14.73 -11.99
N PHE A 209 3.40 13.48 -11.56
CA PHE A 209 3.57 12.33 -12.44
C PHE A 209 2.48 12.25 -13.52
N GLU A 210 1.29 12.72 -13.24
CA GLU A 210 0.22 12.81 -14.23
C GLU A 210 0.52 13.85 -15.31
N ALA A 211 1.16 14.96 -14.94
CA ALA A 211 1.55 16.02 -15.86
C ALA A 211 2.77 15.68 -16.73
N LEU A 212 3.55 14.63 -16.37
CA LEU A 212 4.72 14.24 -17.16
C LEU A 212 4.31 13.72 -18.55
N PRO A 213 5.12 14.05 -19.60
CA PRO A 213 4.85 13.55 -20.94
C PRO A 213 4.95 12.04 -20.99
N GLN A 214 4.07 11.42 -21.80
CA GLN A 214 4.13 9.97 -22.05
C GLN A 214 5.32 9.64 -22.97
N PRO A 215 6.04 8.54 -22.75
CA PRO A 215 5.76 7.45 -21.81
C PRO A 215 6.33 7.64 -20.38
N LEU A 216 7.00 8.76 -20.09
CA LEU A 216 7.71 8.95 -18.82
C LEU A 216 6.75 8.85 -17.62
N GLY A 217 5.62 9.56 -17.65
CA GLY A 217 4.63 9.53 -16.57
C GLY A 217 3.95 8.17 -16.35
N LYS A 218 4.05 7.25 -17.32
CA LYS A 218 3.54 5.88 -17.19
C LYS A 218 4.57 4.94 -16.54
N ARG A 219 5.86 5.29 -16.60
CA ARG A 219 6.96 4.43 -16.14
C ARG A 219 7.52 4.80 -14.78
N LEU A 220 7.25 6.01 -14.28
CA LEU A 220 7.54 6.46 -12.91
C LEU A 220 6.37 6.19 -11.99
#